data_bad9f8dcceccbde14d2f0dcb96637e1e
#
_entry.id   bad9f8dcceccbde14d2f0dcb96637e1e
#
_cell.length_a   1.000
_cell.length_b   1.000
_cell.length_c   1.000
_cell.angle_alpha   90.00
_cell.angle_beta   90.00
_cell.angle_gamma   90.00
#
_symmetry.space_group_name_H-M   'P 1'
#
loop_
_entity.id
_entity.type
_entity.pdbx_description
1 polymer ?
#
loop_
_entity_poly.entity_id
_entity_poly.type
_entity_poly.pdbx_seq_one_letter_code
_entity_poly.pdbx_strand_id
1 'polypeptide(L)'
;MGLYDGPRQIVAGAIAAAIFLGLFFGATLVWWLALILAAVAYGALLLIIPRRQRADEIVLGARVSAADMANAGAALLDHAARLEATVPGLPELDAAAVTEMARHVRSIRDNVLRDPDDYRLTRRFISTYLPNVVQTVETYADLAGRASGSQADRLSQLGAQIRGFNKVVEDIDRACIENDLAALETEVDALGAQLNRRIR
;
A
#
# COMPACT_ATOMS: atom_id res chain seq x y z
N MET A 1 9.76 -17.85 -7.77
CA MET A 1 10.62 -17.41 -8.88
C MET A 1 9.69 -16.99 -10.02
N GLY A 2 9.38 -15.70 -10.13
CA GLY A 2 8.31 -15.20 -11.01
C GLY A 2 8.81 -14.98 -12.43
N LEU A 3 8.19 -15.69 -13.37
CA LEU A 3 8.43 -15.68 -14.83
C LEU A 3 7.82 -14.44 -15.56
N TYR A 4 7.51 -13.35 -14.90
CA TYR A 4 6.73 -12.23 -15.47
C TYR A 4 7.49 -10.91 -15.68
N ASP A 5 8.82 -10.91 -15.66
CA ASP A 5 9.64 -9.72 -16.02
C ASP A 5 9.97 -9.67 -17.54
N GLY A 6 9.25 -10.41 -18.37
CA GLY A 6 9.54 -10.60 -19.81
C GLY A 6 9.78 -9.32 -20.62
N PRO A 7 8.86 -8.33 -20.63
CA PRO A 7 9.05 -7.14 -21.48
C PRO A 7 10.26 -6.28 -21.07
N ARG A 8 10.56 -6.18 -19.77
CA ARG A 8 11.69 -5.44 -19.23
C ARG A 8 13.02 -6.11 -19.56
N GLN A 9 13.09 -7.43 -19.45
CA GLN A 9 14.27 -8.21 -19.81
C GLN A 9 14.55 -8.12 -21.31
N ILE A 10 13.51 -8.15 -22.15
CA ILE A 10 13.61 -8.01 -23.60
C ILE A 10 14.18 -6.63 -23.96
N VAL A 11 13.67 -5.54 -23.38
CA VAL A 11 14.16 -4.19 -23.66
C VAL A 11 15.59 -4.00 -23.17
N ALA A 12 15.90 -4.42 -21.94
CA ALA A 12 17.25 -4.36 -21.40
C ALA A 12 18.24 -5.23 -22.22
N GLY A 13 17.81 -6.41 -22.68
CA GLY A 13 18.58 -7.28 -23.52
C GLY A 13 18.84 -6.68 -24.91
N ALA A 14 17.83 -6.06 -25.53
CA ALA A 14 17.96 -5.40 -26.82
C ALA A 14 18.95 -4.22 -26.78
N ILE A 15 18.90 -3.40 -25.72
CA ILE A 15 19.84 -2.28 -25.52
C ILE A 15 21.26 -2.81 -25.28
N ALA A 16 21.43 -3.83 -24.45
CA ALA A 16 22.75 -4.45 -24.20
C ALA A 16 23.34 -5.08 -25.48
N ALA A 17 22.51 -5.71 -26.30
CA ALA A 17 22.92 -6.25 -27.59
C ALA A 17 23.35 -5.14 -28.58
N ALA A 18 22.64 -4.02 -28.64
CA ALA A 18 23.00 -2.86 -29.46
C ALA A 18 24.32 -2.24 -29.00
N ILE A 19 24.55 -2.12 -27.68
CA ILE A 19 25.83 -1.65 -27.12
C ILE A 19 26.97 -2.62 -27.49
N PHE A 20 26.76 -3.92 -27.38
CA PHE A 20 27.76 -4.92 -27.76
C PHE A 20 28.14 -4.81 -29.22
N LEU A 21 27.15 -4.74 -30.13
CA LEU A 21 27.38 -4.61 -31.55
C LEU A 21 28.09 -3.31 -31.90
N GLY A 22 27.71 -2.18 -31.29
CA GLY A 22 28.35 -0.89 -31.48
C GLY A 22 29.83 -0.86 -31.03
N LEU A 23 30.13 -1.49 -29.89
CA LEU A 23 31.50 -1.60 -29.38
C LEU A 23 32.36 -2.57 -30.19
N PHE A 24 31.77 -3.68 -30.62
CA PHE A 24 32.48 -4.70 -31.39
C PHE A 24 32.78 -4.24 -32.81
N PHE A 25 31.80 -3.67 -33.54
CA PHE A 25 31.97 -3.24 -34.93
C PHE A 25 32.49 -1.81 -35.09
N GLY A 26 32.15 -0.89 -34.15
CA GLY A 26 32.50 0.52 -34.25
C GLY A 26 33.81 0.87 -33.57
N ALA A 27 34.15 0.22 -32.43
CA ALA A 27 35.36 0.54 -31.68
C ALA A 27 36.47 -0.51 -31.83
N THR A 28 36.29 -1.57 -32.66
CA THR A 28 37.25 -2.66 -32.90
C THR A 28 37.83 -3.26 -31.59
N LEU A 29 37.04 -3.23 -30.52
CA LEU A 29 37.45 -3.75 -29.22
C LEU A 29 37.51 -5.29 -29.23
N VAL A 30 38.46 -5.82 -28.46
CA VAL A 30 38.57 -7.27 -28.28
C VAL A 30 37.25 -7.84 -27.74
N TRP A 31 36.72 -8.88 -28.36
CA TRP A 31 35.38 -9.43 -28.16
C TRP A 31 34.98 -9.66 -26.69
N TRP A 32 35.92 -10.08 -25.83
CA TRP A 32 35.65 -10.33 -24.42
C TRP A 32 35.47 -9.04 -23.60
N LEU A 33 36.14 -7.93 -23.96
CA LEU A 33 35.94 -6.62 -23.34
C LEU A 33 34.58 -6.04 -23.70
N ALA A 34 34.14 -6.19 -24.96
CA ALA A 34 32.80 -5.77 -25.38
C ALA A 34 31.70 -6.56 -24.62
N LEU A 35 31.93 -7.83 -24.33
CA LEU A 35 31.00 -8.69 -23.58
C LEU A 35 30.92 -8.29 -22.12
N ILE A 36 32.03 -7.97 -21.46
CA ILE A 36 32.04 -7.47 -20.06
C ILE A 36 31.29 -6.13 -19.97
N LEU A 37 31.58 -5.20 -20.89
CA LEU A 37 30.90 -3.90 -20.90
C LEU A 37 29.38 -4.02 -21.14
N ALA A 38 28.96 -4.91 -22.03
CA ALA A 38 27.56 -5.20 -22.27
C ALA A 38 26.86 -5.81 -21.04
N ALA A 39 27.54 -6.71 -20.32
CA ALA A 39 27.02 -7.31 -19.08
C ALA A 39 26.89 -6.28 -17.94
N VAL A 40 27.85 -5.37 -17.80
CA VAL A 40 27.79 -4.27 -16.82
C VAL A 40 26.67 -3.29 -17.19
N ALA A 41 26.52 -2.93 -18.47
CA ALA A 41 25.44 -2.08 -18.94
C ALA A 41 24.06 -2.72 -18.70
N TYR A 42 23.92 -4.02 -18.94
CA TYR A 42 22.70 -4.78 -18.65
C TYR A 42 22.36 -4.76 -17.15
N GLY A 43 23.35 -5.01 -16.29
CA GLY A 43 23.17 -4.95 -14.83
C GLY A 43 22.78 -3.56 -14.35
N ALA A 44 23.42 -2.53 -14.86
CA ALA A 44 23.11 -1.13 -14.55
C ALA A 44 21.69 -0.74 -15.01
N LEU A 45 21.28 -1.16 -16.22
CA LEU A 45 19.92 -0.95 -16.71
C LEU A 45 18.86 -1.63 -15.84
N LEU A 46 19.13 -2.82 -15.31
CA LEU A 46 18.23 -3.51 -14.38
C LEU A 46 18.10 -2.78 -13.03
N LEU A 47 19.12 -2.03 -12.61
CA LEU A 47 19.08 -1.22 -11.38
C LEU A 47 18.43 0.16 -11.61
N ILE A 48 18.68 0.78 -12.76
CA ILE A 48 18.20 2.14 -13.09
C ILE A 48 16.73 2.11 -13.53
N ILE A 49 16.29 1.05 -14.23
CA ILE A 49 14.88 0.94 -14.60
C ILE A 49 14.12 0.61 -13.31
N PRO A 50 13.44 1.60 -12.68
CA PRO A 50 12.71 1.33 -11.46
C PRO A 50 11.76 0.17 -11.74
N ARG A 51 11.67 -0.79 -10.82
CA ARG A 51 10.52 -1.66 -10.77
C ARG A 51 9.34 -0.70 -10.67
N ARG A 52 8.70 -0.39 -11.78
CA ARG A 52 7.36 0.15 -11.76
C ARG A 52 6.56 -0.92 -11.02
N GLN A 53 6.41 -0.72 -9.71
CA GLN A 53 5.22 -1.21 -9.05
C GLN A 53 4.12 -0.57 -9.85
N ARG A 54 3.51 -1.37 -10.71
CA ARG A 54 2.32 -0.98 -11.44
C ARG A 54 1.24 -0.70 -10.39
N ALA A 55 1.23 0.54 -9.91
CA ALA A 55 0.12 1.07 -9.16
C ALA A 55 -1.15 1.16 -10.04
N ASP A 56 -1.02 0.94 -11.35
CA ASP A 56 -2.06 1.20 -12.34
C ASP A 56 -2.36 0.03 -13.27
N GLU A 57 -2.01 -1.18 -12.90
CA GLU A 57 -2.65 -2.30 -13.55
C GLU A 57 -3.99 -2.57 -12.84
N ILE A 58 -4.96 -1.68 -13.10
CA ILE A 58 -6.35 -2.09 -13.19
C ILE A 58 -6.37 -3.09 -14.35
N VAL A 59 -5.97 -4.32 -14.08
CA VAL A 59 -6.24 -5.44 -14.95
C VAL A 59 -7.74 -5.69 -14.80
N LEU A 60 -8.52 -4.98 -15.62
CA LEU A 60 -9.88 -5.36 -15.98
C LEU A 60 -9.80 -6.80 -16.52
N GLY A 61 -9.77 -7.80 -15.66
CA GLY A 61 -9.70 -9.19 -16.05
C GLY A 61 -8.84 -10.11 -15.18
N ALA A 62 -8.05 -9.62 -14.23
CA ALA A 62 -7.43 -10.51 -13.26
C ALA A 62 -8.53 -11.14 -12.40
N ARG A 63 -8.78 -12.43 -12.57
CA ARG A 63 -9.67 -13.21 -11.71
C ARG A 63 -9.15 -13.04 -10.27
N VAL A 64 -9.95 -12.38 -9.43
CA VAL A 64 -9.74 -12.38 -7.99
C VAL A 64 -9.75 -13.84 -7.53
N SER A 65 -8.67 -14.32 -6.95
CA SER A 65 -8.63 -15.70 -6.46
C SER A 65 -9.24 -15.77 -5.05
N ALA A 66 -9.84 -16.92 -4.74
CA ALA A 66 -10.31 -17.18 -3.37
C ALA A 66 -9.17 -17.06 -2.33
N ALA A 67 -7.94 -17.36 -2.73
CA ALA A 67 -6.76 -17.19 -1.89
C ALA A 67 -6.43 -15.72 -1.60
N ASP A 68 -6.58 -14.84 -2.61
CA ASP A 68 -6.36 -13.40 -2.41
C ASP A 68 -7.39 -12.81 -1.45
N MET A 69 -8.66 -13.20 -1.58
CA MET A 69 -9.73 -12.77 -0.67
C MET A 69 -9.50 -13.29 0.76
N ALA A 70 -9.10 -14.56 0.91
CA ALA A 70 -8.79 -15.14 2.21
C ALA A 70 -7.61 -14.43 2.89
N ASN A 71 -6.55 -14.13 2.13
CA ASN A 71 -5.38 -13.37 2.63
C ASN A 71 -5.77 -11.94 3.03
N ALA A 72 -6.59 -11.26 2.24
CA ALA A 72 -7.10 -9.95 2.58
C ALA A 72 -7.97 -9.98 3.84
N GLY A 73 -8.84 -10.97 3.96
CA GLY A 73 -9.67 -11.17 5.16
C GLY A 73 -8.84 -11.41 6.41
N ALA A 74 -7.76 -12.21 6.31
CA ALA A 74 -6.83 -12.43 7.41
C ALA A 74 -6.09 -11.14 7.80
N ALA A 75 -5.61 -10.36 6.81
CA ALA A 75 -4.95 -9.08 7.06
C ALA A 75 -5.87 -8.07 7.73
N LEU A 76 -7.13 -7.96 7.28
CA LEU A 76 -8.13 -7.08 7.91
C LEU A 76 -8.40 -7.47 9.35
N LEU A 77 -8.48 -8.77 9.65
CA LEU A 77 -8.67 -9.26 11.02
C LEU A 77 -7.48 -8.93 11.91
N ASP A 78 -6.25 -9.10 11.42
CA ASP A 78 -5.03 -8.73 12.13
C ASP A 78 -4.99 -7.23 12.43
N HIS A 79 -5.28 -6.39 11.46
CA HIS A 79 -5.31 -4.94 11.63
C HIS A 79 -6.39 -4.51 12.64
N ALA A 80 -7.57 -5.11 12.61
CA ALA A 80 -8.63 -4.83 13.60
C ALA A 80 -8.18 -5.22 15.03
N ALA A 81 -7.54 -6.38 15.20
CA ALA A 81 -7.02 -6.82 16.48
C ALA A 81 -5.90 -5.90 17.00
N ARG A 82 -5.01 -5.42 16.12
CA ARG A 82 -3.96 -4.46 16.48
C ARG A 82 -4.54 -3.12 16.93
N LEU A 83 -5.54 -2.59 16.21
CA LEU A 83 -6.26 -1.37 16.64
C LEU A 83 -6.86 -1.55 18.03
N GLU A 84 -7.56 -2.66 18.30
CA GLU A 84 -8.15 -2.94 19.62
C GLU A 84 -7.10 -3.05 20.73
N ALA A 85 -5.94 -3.61 20.43
CA ALA A 85 -4.84 -3.72 21.40
C ALA A 85 -4.29 -2.34 21.84
N THR A 86 -4.47 -1.28 21.05
CA THR A 86 -4.04 0.08 21.42
C THR A 86 -5.04 0.82 22.31
N VAL A 87 -6.30 0.42 22.32
CA VAL A 87 -7.41 1.12 23.01
C VAL A 87 -7.10 1.43 24.48
N PRO A 88 -6.52 0.51 25.29
CA PRO A 88 -6.27 0.79 26.71
C PRO A 88 -5.27 1.92 26.98
N GLY A 89 -4.43 2.27 25.99
CA GLY A 89 -3.42 3.31 26.10
C GLY A 89 -3.88 4.70 25.61
N LEU A 90 -5.13 4.84 25.17
CA LEU A 90 -5.63 6.04 24.52
C LEU A 90 -6.54 6.88 25.45
N PRO A 91 -6.60 8.22 25.24
CA PRO A 91 -7.65 9.06 25.83
C PRO A 91 -9.05 8.57 25.40
N GLU A 92 -10.05 8.75 26.28
CA GLU A 92 -11.40 8.18 26.11
C GLU A 92 -12.04 8.45 24.74
N LEU A 93 -11.97 9.70 24.27
CA LEU A 93 -12.54 10.08 22.96
C LEU A 93 -11.83 9.40 21.79
N ASP A 94 -10.52 9.23 21.87
CA ASP A 94 -9.73 8.61 20.83
C ASP A 94 -9.85 7.08 20.89
N ALA A 95 -9.96 6.53 22.10
CA ALA A 95 -10.26 5.12 22.35
C ALA A 95 -11.59 4.70 21.73
N ALA A 96 -12.64 5.51 21.89
CA ALA A 96 -13.92 5.28 21.25
C ALA A 96 -13.82 5.28 19.73
N ALA A 97 -13.11 6.26 19.14
CA ALA A 97 -12.90 6.34 17.69
C ALA A 97 -12.11 5.14 17.13
N VAL A 98 -11.07 4.67 17.83
CA VAL A 98 -10.28 3.50 17.43
C VAL A 98 -11.09 2.21 17.58
N THR A 99 -11.93 2.09 18.58
CA THR A 99 -12.84 0.94 18.73
C THR A 99 -13.84 0.87 17.57
N GLU A 100 -14.45 2.00 17.20
CA GLU A 100 -15.33 2.07 16.04
C GLU A 100 -14.59 1.76 14.73
N MET A 101 -13.38 2.29 14.57
CA MET A 101 -12.53 1.99 13.40
C MET A 101 -12.28 0.48 13.27
N ALA A 102 -11.95 -0.20 14.37
CA ALA A 102 -11.74 -1.65 14.36
C ALA A 102 -13.03 -2.41 13.99
N ARG A 103 -14.19 -1.93 14.44
CA ARG A 103 -15.50 -2.49 14.08
C ARG A 103 -15.76 -2.33 12.57
N HIS A 104 -15.50 -1.15 11.99
CA HIS A 104 -15.67 -0.92 10.56
C HIS A 104 -14.71 -1.77 9.73
N VAL A 105 -13.45 -1.93 10.15
CA VAL A 105 -12.48 -2.82 9.47
C VAL A 105 -12.99 -4.28 9.44
N ARG A 106 -13.65 -4.76 10.50
CA ARG A 106 -14.28 -6.09 10.50
C ARG A 106 -15.46 -6.18 9.54
N SER A 107 -16.29 -5.14 9.49
CA SER A 107 -17.42 -5.07 8.56
C SER A 107 -16.93 -5.10 7.10
N ILE A 108 -15.92 -4.31 6.77
CA ILE A 108 -15.26 -4.32 5.44
C ILE A 108 -14.75 -5.74 5.12
N ARG A 109 -14.13 -6.43 6.09
CA ARG A 109 -13.69 -7.82 5.89
C ARG A 109 -14.84 -8.72 5.48
N ASP A 110 -15.96 -8.63 6.16
CA ASP A 110 -17.11 -9.50 5.91
C ASP A 110 -17.74 -9.23 4.54
N ASN A 111 -17.70 -7.99 4.06
CA ASN A 111 -18.13 -7.60 2.72
C ASN A 111 -17.15 -8.12 1.67
N VAL A 112 -15.85 -7.84 1.81
CA VAL A 112 -14.78 -8.31 0.93
C VAL A 112 -14.78 -9.85 0.75
N LEU A 113 -15.10 -10.60 1.81
CA LEU A 113 -15.19 -12.07 1.71
C LEU A 113 -16.44 -12.55 0.99
N ARG A 114 -17.49 -11.73 0.90
CA ARG A 114 -18.76 -12.04 0.22
C ARG A 114 -18.73 -11.61 -1.24
N ASP A 115 -18.10 -10.46 -1.56
CA ASP A 115 -18.11 -9.87 -2.89
C ASP A 115 -16.68 -9.66 -3.43
N PRO A 116 -16.31 -10.34 -4.53
CA PRO A 116 -15.02 -10.13 -5.20
C PRO A 116 -14.81 -8.72 -5.75
N ASP A 117 -15.88 -8.01 -6.08
CA ASP A 117 -15.80 -6.64 -6.60
C ASP A 117 -15.42 -5.66 -5.49
N ASP A 118 -15.95 -5.81 -4.28
CA ASP A 118 -15.54 -5.07 -3.09
C ASP A 118 -14.05 -5.27 -2.79
N TYR A 119 -13.53 -6.51 -2.94
CA TYR A 119 -12.11 -6.76 -2.78
C TYR A 119 -11.25 -5.99 -3.79
N ARG A 120 -11.67 -5.94 -5.05
CA ARG A 120 -10.91 -5.22 -6.09
C ARG A 120 -10.76 -3.74 -5.76
N LEU A 121 -11.81 -3.13 -5.27
CA LEU A 121 -11.85 -1.71 -4.94
C LEU A 121 -11.11 -1.40 -3.63
N THR A 122 -11.29 -2.23 -2.61
CA THR A 122 -10.64 -2.06 -1.31
C THR A 122 -9.20 -2.55 -1.27
N ARG A 123 -8.70 -3.24 -2.31
CA ARG A 123 -7.36 -3.83 -2.33
C ARG A 123 -6.26 -2.82 -1.95
N ARG A 124 -6.31 -1.60 -2.51
CA ARG A 124 -5.34 -0.54 -2.21
C ARG A 124 -5.47 -0.04 -0.76
N PHE A 125 -6.69 0.08 -0.27
CA PHE A 125 -6.94 0.39 1.13
C PHE A 125 -6.31 -0.67 2.04
N ILE A 126 -6.60 -1.95 1.81
CA ILE A 126 -6.13 -3.08 2.63
C ILE A 126 -4.60 -3.21 2.60
N SER A 127 -3.99 -3.08 1.41
CA SER A 127 -2.56 -3.34 1.23
C SER A 127 -1.64 -2.16 1.55
N THR A 128 -2.16 -0.93 1.52
CA THR A 128 -1.30 0.27 1.60
C THR A 128 -1.76 1.24 2.67
N TYR A 129 -3.04 1.60 2.72
CA TYR A 129 -3.50 2.68 3.59
C TYR A 129 -3.78 2.22 5.00
N LEU A 130 -4.50 1.11 5.17
CA LEU A 130 -4.84 0.57 6.48
C LEU A 130 -3.61 0.22 7.34
N PRO A 131 -2.54 -0.43 6.81
CA PRO A 131 -1.32 -0.66 7.58
C PRO A 131 -0.70 0.64 8.12
N ASN A 132 -0.70 1.71 7.31
CA ASN A 132 -0.17 3.01 7.73
C ASN A 132 -1.05 3.69 8.79
N VAL A 133 -2.36 3.55 8.69
CA VAL A 133 -3.30 4.05 9.71
C VAL A 133 -3.05 3.31 11.02
N VAL A 134 -2.98 1.97 11.01
CA VAL A 134 -2.72 1.14 12.19
C VAL A 134 -1.41 1.53 12.85
N GLN A 135 -0.32 1.63 12.09
CA GLN A 135 0.99 2.04 12.60
C GLN A 135 0.95 3.45 13.22
N THR A 136 0.16 4.35 12.63
CA THR A 136 -0.03 5.70 13.17
C THR A 136 -0.74 5.68 14.51
N VAL A 137 -1.79 4.85 14.66
CA VAL A 137 -2.52 4.69 15.91
C VAL A 137 -1.65 4.06 16.99
N GLU A 138 -0.87 3.02 16.66
CA GLU A 138 0.10 2.39 17.57
C GLU A 138 1.13 3.40 18.08
N THR A 139 1.73 4.18 17.16
CA THR A 139 2.69 5.23 17.52
C THR A 139 2.05 6.30 18.42
N TYR A 140 0.80 6.67 18.15
CA TYR A 140 0.06 7.63 18.97
C TYR A 140 -0.22 7.08 20.38
N ALA A 141 -0.64 5.83 20.50
CA ALA A 141 -0.88 5.19 21.79
C ALA A 141 0.41 5.15 22.64
N ASP A 142 1.53 4.81 22.03
CA ASP A 142 2.84 4.84 22.68
C ASP A 142 3.23 6.25 23.17
N LEU A 143 2.94 7.28 22.39
CA LEU A 143 3.21 8.67 22.76
C LEU A 143 2.26 9.16 23.84
N ALA A 144 0.98 8.81 23.78
CA ALA A 144 -0.02 9.19 24.77
C ALA A 144 0.32 8.65 26.15
N GLY A 145 0.83 7.42 26.24
CA GLY A 145 1.26 6.80 27.50
C GLY A 145 2.53 7.41 28.13
N ARG A 146 3.31 8.19 27.36
CA ARG A 146 4.57 8.80 27.81
C ARG A 146 4.55 10.32 27.91
N ALA A 147 3.48 10.95 27.46
CA ALA A 147 3.44 12.39 27.29
C ALA A 147 3.41 13.13 28.62
N SER A 148 4.23 14.15 28.74
CA SER A 148 4.19 15.16 29.80
C SER A 148 3.47 16.43 29.31
N GLY A 149 2.98 17.25 30.21
CA GLY A 149 2.09 18.39 29.94
C GLY A 149 2.51 19.35 28.81
N SER A 150 3.82 19.49 28.50
CA SER A 150 4.32 20.34 27.40
C SER A 150 4.01 19.79 25.99
N GLN A 151 3.49 18.56 25.87
CA GLN A 151 3.18 17.91 24.59
C GLN A 151 1.67 17.74 24.36
N ALA A 152 0.84 18.23 25.28
CA ALA A 152 -0.61 18.05 25.26
C ALA A 152 -1.27 18.56 23.96
N ASP A 153 -0.86 19.75 23.47
CA ASP A 153 -1.40 20.33 22.24
C ASP A 153 -1.10 19.44 21.01
N ARG A 154 0.10 18.92 20.95
CA ARG A 154 0.51 18.03 19.84
C ARG A 154 -0.24 16.70 19.88
N LEU A 155 -0.46 16.15 21.05
CA LEU A 155 -1.27 14.95 21.24
C LEU A 155 -2.72 15.17 20.85
N SER A 156 -3.31 16.32 21.25
CA SER A 156 -4.66 16.70 20.86
C SER A 156 -4.83 16.78 19.33
N GLN A 157 -3.83 17.35 18.62
CA GLN A 157 -3.84 17.42 17.18
C GLN A 157 -3.76 16.01 16.53
N LEU A 158 -2.91 15.13 17.07
CA LEU A 158 -2.79 13.74 16.60
C LEU A 158 -4.08 12.96 16.84
N GLY A 159 -4.71 13.10 18.01
CA GLY A 159 -6.01 12.49 18.30
C GLY A 159 -7.10 12.95 17.33
N ALA A 160 -7.14 14.27 17.01
CA ALA A 160 -8.06 14.78 16.00
C ALA A 160 -7.84 14.15 14.61
N GLN A 161 -6.60 13.90 14.22
CA GLN A 161 -6.30 13.21 12.95
C GLN A 161 -6.78 11.75 12.95
N ILE A 162 -6.61 11.04 14.08
CA ILE A 162 -7.06 9.66 14.23
C ILE A 162 -8.59 9.57 14.12
N ARG A 163 -9.31 10.50 14.76
CA ARG A 163 -10.76 10.61 14.59
C ARG A 163 -11.16 10.90 13.13
N GLY A 164 -10.35 11.68 12.41
CA GLY A 164 -10.50 11.88 10.97
C GLY A 164 -10.33 10.60 10.16
N PHE A 165 -9.39 9.73 10.51
CA PHE A 165 -9.22 8.43 9.86
C PHE A 165 -10.41 7.52 10.12
N ASN A 166 -10.97 7.52 11.35
CA ASN A 166 -12.16 6.71 11.66
C ASN A 166 -13.31 7.08 10.72
N LYS A 167 -13.54 8.38 10.48
CA LYS A 167 -14.60 8.80 9.56
C LYS A 167 -14.39 8.26 8.14
N VAL A 168 -13.18 8.30 7.62
CA VAL A 168 -12.91 7.77 6.26
C VAL A 168 -13.09 6.25 6.22
N VAL A 169 -12.67 5.51 7.26
CA VAL A 169 -12.88 4.06 7.33
C VAL A 169 -14.38 3.72 7.42
N GLU A 170 -15.16 4.51 8.16
CA GLU A 170 -16.63 4.42 8.21
C GLU A 170 -17.26 4.63 6.83
N ASP A 171 -16.79 5.65 6.08
CA ASP A 171 -17.32 5.96 4.75
C ASP A 171 -16.97 4.84 3.74
N ILE A 172 -15.77 4.23 3.84
CA ILE A 172 -15.38 3.03 3.06
C ILE A 172 -16.28 1.83 3.41
N ASP A 173 -16.54 1.58 4.69
CA ASP A 173 -17.43 0.50 5.13
C ASP A 173 -18.86 0.67 4.60
N ARG A 174 -19.38 1.89 4.69
CA ARG A 174 -20.69 2.24 4.14
C ARG A 174 -20.76 2.01 2.63
N ALA A 175 -19.74 2.44 1.87
CA ALA A 175 -19.67 2.24 0.44
C ALA A 175 -19.62 0.74 0.06
N CYS A 176 -18.94 -0.10 0.82
CA CYS A 176 -19.00 -1.56 0.64
C CYS A 176 -20.41 -2.13 0.90
N ILE A 177 -21.11 -1.62 1.92
CA ILE A 177 -22.47 -2.10 2.24
C ILE A 177 -23.48 -1.69 1.15
N GLU A 178 -23.34 -0.49 0.63
CA GLU A 178 -24.25 0.06 -0.37
C GLU A 178 -23.93 -0.40 -1.81
N ASN A 179 -22.84 -1.16 -2.00
CA ASN A 179 -22.28 -1.52 -3.31
C ASN A 179 -22.05 -0.28 -4.21
N ASP A 180 -21.77 0.87 -3.61
CA ASP A 180 -21.47 2.11 -4.32
C ASP A 180 -20.00 2.20 -4.68
N LEU A 181 -19.65 1.59 -5.80
CA LEU A 181 -18.29 1.50 -6.30
C LEU A 181 -17.64 2.87 -6.54
N ALA A 182 -18.40 3.87 -6.94
CA ALA A 182 -17.89 5.21 -7.22
C ALA A 182 -17.58 5.98 -5.92
N ALA A 183 -18.42 5.83 -4.90
CA ALA A 183 -18.17 6.38 -3.58
C ALA A 183 -16.93 5.75 -2.94
N LEU A 184 -16.78 4.44 -3.04
CA LEU A 184 -15.64 3.69 -2.49
C LEU A 184 -14.31 4.16 -3.08
N GLU A 185 -14.21 4.31 -4.41
CA GLU A 185 -13.00 4.80 -5.07
C GLU A 185 -12.64 6.21 -4.58
N THR A 186 -13.63 7.08 -4.45
CA THR A 186 -13.45 8.45 -3.95
C THR A 186 -12.90 8.48 -2.53
N GLU A 187 -13.41 7.64 -1.62
CA GLU A 187 -13.01 7.61 -0.21
C GLU A 187 -11.61 7.01 -0.03
N VAL A 188 -11.27 5.98 -0.79
CA VAL A 188 -9.91 5.41 -0.79
C VAL A 188 -8.88 6.43 -1.27
N ASP A 189 -9.19 7.21 -2.28
CA ASP A 189 -8.31 8.28 -2.77
C ASP A 189 -8.21 9.45 -1.79
N ALA A 190 -9.29 9.81 -1.09
CA ALA A 190 -9.30 10.82 -0.05
C ALA A 190 -8.38 10.41 1.13
N LEU A 191 -8.43 9.15 1.56
CA LEU A 191 -7.53 8.63 2.59
C LEU A 191 -6.06 8.68 2.13
N GLY A 192 -5.79 8.30 0.88
CA GLY A 192 -4.46 8.40 0.29
C GLY A 192 -3.92 9.83 0.30
N ALA A 193 -4.75 10.81 -0.02
CA ALA A 193 -4.40 12.21 0.00
C ALA A 193 -4.12 12.74 1.43
N GLN A 194 -4.84 12.26 2.44
CA GLN A 194 -4.59 12.62 3.85
C GLN A 194 -3.26 12.04 4.34
N LEU A 195 -2.98 10.78 4.02
CA LEU A 195 -1.72 10.13 4.40
C LEU A 195 -0.51 10.78 3.73
N ASN A 196 -0.60 11.12 2.45
CA ASN A 196 0.50 11.77 1.70
C ASN A 196 0.81 13.20 2.15
N ARG A 197 -0.17 13.96 2.65
CA ARG A 197 0.08 15.29 3.23
C ARG A 197 0.94 15.25 4.49
N ARG A 198 1.06 14.11 5.13
CA ARG A 198 1.81 13.92 6.37
C ARG A 198 3.29 13.58 6.16
N ILE A 199 3.65 13.15 4.94
CA ILE A 199 5.02 12.71 4.60
C ILE A 199 5.87 13.90 4.08
N ARG A 200 5.26 15.06 3.83
CA ARG A 200 5.93 16.32 3.48
C ARG A 200 6.01 17.26 4.68
#